data_962a49724f31b10562c6a96ae6e8230c
#
_entry.id   962a49724f31b10562c6a96ae6e8230c
#
_cell.length_a   1.000
_cell.length_b   1.000
_cell.length_c   1.000
_cell.angle_alpha   90.00
_cell.angle_beta   90.00
_cell.angle_gamma   90.00
#
_symmetry.space_group_name_H-M   'P 1'
#
loop_
_entity.id
_entity.type
_entity.pdbx_description
1 polymer ?
#
loop_
_entity_poly.entity_id
_entity_poly.type
_entity_poly.pdbx_seq_one_letter_code
_entity_poly.pdbx_strand_id
1 'polypeptide(L)'
;MKNTTDFEDILTQKYGDKGTTTRDKYEADSLAFRLGVMLKEARRSAKITQDELAKRTGTKKSYISRIERGKSDIQISTFHRLIEIGLGKHLHITIEESP
;
A
#
# COMPACT_ATOMS: atom_id res chain seq x y z
N MET A 1 14.67 -5.19 -2.08
CA MET A 1 13.24 -5.06 -1.79
C MET A 1 12.56 -6.39 -2.03
N LYS A 2 11.62 -6.71 -1.21
CA LYS A 2 10.79 -7.88 -1.45
C LYS A 2 10.01 -7.70 -2.74
N ASN A 3 9.92 -8.76 -3.52
CA ASN A 3 9.21 -8.72 -4.77
C ASN A 3 7.72 -9.04 -4.57
N THR A 4 6.95 -8.93 -5.62
CA THR A 4 5.51 -9.15 -5.55
C THR A 4 5.14 -10.61 -5.30
N THR A 5 6.08 -11.55 -5.47
CA THR A 5 5.83 -12.96 -5.23
C THR A 5 5.37 -13.21 -3.79
N ASP A 6 5.96 -12.48 -2.84
CA ASP A 6 5.56 -12.61 -1.44
C ASP A 6 4.10 -12.25 -1.23
N PHE A 7 3.63 -11.21 -1.90
CA PHE A 7 2.23 -10.82 -1.81
C PHE A 7 1.31 -11.84 -2.47
N GLU A 8 1.72 -12.40 -3.60
CA GLU A 8 0.93 -13.43 -4.27
C GLU A 8 0.80 -14.68 -3.40
N ASP A 9 1.89 -15.08 -2.74
CA ASP A 9 1.86 -16.21 -1.82
C ASP A 9 0.91 -15.97 -0.65
N ILE A 10 0.96 -14.78 -0.07
CA ILE A 10 0.07 -14.39 1.02
C ILE A 10 -1.38 -14.44 0.56
N LEU A 11 -1.66 -13.92 -0.63
CA LEU A 11 -3.01 -13.91 -1.17
C LEU A 11 -3.53 -15.31 -1.40
N THR A 12 -2.70 -16.19 -1.95
CA THR A 12 -3.10 -17.57 -2.22
C THR A 12 -3.41 -18.29 -0.92
N GLN A 13 -2.59 -18.12 0.10
CA GLN A 13 -2.82 -18.74 1.41
C GLN A 13 -4.08 -18.21 2.09
N LYS A 14 -4.34 -16.92 1.96
CA LYS A 14 -5.42 -16.27 2.70
C LYS A 14 -6.75 -16.35 1.99
N TYR A 15 -6.77 -16.22 0.67
CA TYR A 15 -8.01 -16.10 -0.11
C TYR A 15 -8.21 -17.20 -1.14
N GLY A 16 -7.27 -18.12 -1.26
CA GLY A 16 -7.35 -19.18 -2.26
C GLY A 16 -6.74 -18.78 -3.59
N ASP A 17 -6.82 -19.68 -4.55
CA ASP A 17 -6.23 -19.49 -5.86
C ASP A 17 -6.96 -18.41 -6.65
N LYS A 18 -6.21 -17.73 -7.52
CA LYS A 18 -6.75 -16.73 -8.43
C LYS A 18 -7.79 -17.40 -9.35
N GLY A 19 -8.88 -16.70 -9.56
CA GLY A 19 -9.98 -17.21 -10.39
C GLY A 19 -11.11 -17.81 -9.60
N THR A 20 -10.95 -18.03 -8.28
CA THR A 20 -12.07 -18.42 -7.42
C THR A 20 -12.89 -17.20 -7.09
N THR A 21 -14.17 -17.39 -6.79
CA THR A 21 -15.05 -16.29 -6.38
C THR A 21 -14.50 -15.57 -5.16
N THR A 22 -14.01 -16.31 -4.18
CA THR A 22 -13.46 -15.75 -2.97
C THR A 22 -12.23 -14.89 -3.28
N ARG A 23 -11.34 -15.40 -4.11
CA ARG A 23 -10.12 -14.67 -4.47
C ARG A 23 -10.45 -13.39 -5.22
N ASP A 24 -11.35 -13.46 -6.20
CA ASP A 24 -11.73 -12.30 -7.01
C ASP A 24 -12.38 -11.23 -6.15
N LYS A 25 -13.23 -11.64 -5.21
CA LYS A 25 -13.90 -10.71 -4.32
C LYS A 25 -12.91 -9.86 -3.52
N TYR A 26 -11.78 -10.43 -3.13
CA TYR A 26 -10.80 -9.74 -2.28
C TYR A 26 -9.63 -9.13 -3.03
N GLU A 27 -9.63 -9.13 -4.37
CA GLU A 27 -8.54 -8.54 -5.14
C GLU A 27 -8.37 -7.05 -4.88
N ALA A 28 -9.46 -6.30 -4.78
CA ALA A 28 -9.39 -4.87 -4.48
C ALA A 28 -8.85 -4.64 -3.08
N ASP A 29 -9.28 -5.45 -2.10
CA ASP A 29 -8.80 -5.35 -0.73
C ASP A 29 -7.31 -5.71 -0.67
N SER A 30 -6.86 -6.64 -1.53
CA SER A 30 -5.46 -7.02 -1.61
C SER A 30 -4.59 -5.88 -2.10
N LEU A 31 -5.08 -5.06 -3.02
CA LEU A 31 -4.35 -3.89 -3.48
C LEU A 31 -4.19 -2.89 -2.34
N ALA A 32 -5.26 -2.62 -1.60
CA ALA A 32 -5.19 -1.74 -0.44
C ALA A 32 -4.20 -2.26 0.59
N PHE A 33 -4.18 -3.57 0.82
CA PHE A 33 -3.23 -4.21 1.72
C PHE A 33 -1.79 -3.99 1.25
N ARG A 34 -1.52 -4.21 -0.04
CA ARG A 34 -0.18 -4.00 -0.60
C ARG A 34 0.29 -2.57 -0.45
N LEU A 35 -0.58 -1.63 -0.81
CA LEU A 35 -0.23 -0.21 -0.71
C LEU A 35 0.04 0.18 0.74
N GLY A 36 -0.74 -0.36 1.66
CA GLY A 36 -0.53 -0.12 3.09
C GLY A 36 0.83 -0.62 3.57
N VAL A 37 1.19 -1.83 3.16
CA VAL A 37 2.50 -2.42 3.52
C VAL A 37 3.63 -1.58 2.91
N MET A 38 3.49 -1.19 1.66
CA MET A 38 4.50 -0.38 0.98
C MET A 38 4.71 0.96 1.68
N LEU A 39 3.63 1.62 2.05
CA LEU A 39 3.73 2.89 2.76
C LEU A 39 4.41 2.72 4.10
N LYS A 40 4.01 1.70 4.86
CA LYS A 40 4.58 1.44 6.17
C LYS A 40 6.07 1.13 6.09
N GLU A 41 6.47 0.30 5.13
CA GLU A 41 7.89 -0.03 4.95
C GLU A 41 8.69 1.20 4.53
N ALA A 42 8.18 1.99 3.59
CA ALA A 42 8.86 3.19 3.15
C ALA A 42 9.00 4.19 4.29
N ARG A 43 7.95 4.34 5.09
CA ARG A 43 7.98 5.25 6.25
C ARG A 43 9.00 4.79 7.28
N ARG A 44 8.99 3.52 7.63
CA ARG A 44 9.92 2.97 8.62
C ARG A 44 11.36 3.03 8.14
N SER A 45 11.58 2.77 6.87
CA SER A 45 12.90 2.88 6.26
C SER A 45 13.42 4.31 6.35
N ALA A 46 12.54 5.30 6.25
CA ALA A 46 12.90 6.71 6.39
C ALA A 46 12.99 7.14 7.85
N LYS A 47 12.69 6.25 8.80
CA LYS A 47 12.70 6.52 10.24
C LYS A 47 11.78 7.67 10.63
N ILE A 48 10.62 7.71 10.03
CA ILE A 48 9.60 8.74 10.26
C ILE A 48 8.38 8.09 10.90
N THR A 49 7.82 8.74 11.94
CA THR A 49 6.60 8.26 12.57
C THR A 49 5.38 8.61 11.73
N GLN A 50 4.26 7.92 12.00
CA GLN A 50 3.00 8.29 11.35
C GLN A 50 2.62 9.73 11.62
N ASP A 51 2.87 10.19 12.84
CA ASP A 51 2.56 11.56 13.24
C ASP A 51 3.38 12.57 12.44
N GLU A 52 4.66 12.31 12.28
CA GLU A 52 5.53 13.18 11.50
C GLU A 52 5.13 13.20 10.02
N LEU A 53 4.81 12.03 9.47
CA LEU A 53 4.34 11.95 8.08
C LEU A 53 3.04 12.75 7.90
N ALA A 54 2.14 12.63 8.86
CA ALA A 54 0.88 13.37 8.84
C ALA A 54 1.14 14.88 8.80
N LYS A 55 2.04 15.36 9.64
CA LYS A 55 2.39 16.77 9.69
C LYS A 55 3.00 17.28 8.38
N ARG A 56 3.90 16.49 7.79
CA ARG A 56 4.58 16.87 6.55
C ARG A 56 3.63 17.00 5.37
N THR A 57 2.56 16.21 5.38
CA THR A 57 1.67 16.10 4.22
C THR A 57 0.31 16.75 4.44
N GLY A 58 0.06 17.27 5.63
CA GLY A 58 -1.26 17.82 5.94
C GLY A 58 -2.35 16.76 5.99
N THR A 59 -1.96 15.53 6.30
CA THR A 59 -2.88 14.39 6.36
C THR A 59 -3.11 14.01 7.83
N LYS A 60 -4.26 13.46 8.13
CA LYS A 60 -4.53 13.02 9.50
C LYS A 60 -3.79 11.72 9.80
N LYS A 61 -3.20 11.63 10.99
CA LYS A 61 -2.52 10.43 11.44
C LYS A 61 -3.44 9.20 11.39
N SER A 62 -4.71 9.38 11.78
CA SER A 62 -5.66 8.28 11.76
C SER A 62 -5.88 7.73 10.35
N TYR A 63 -5.84 8.58 9.34
CA TYR A 63 -5.97 8.15 7.95
C TYR A 63 -4.74 7.34 7.52
N ILE A 64 -3.55 7.85 7.86
CA ILE A 64 -2.30 7.12 7.57
C ILE A 64 -2.33 5.75 8.23
N SER A 65 -2.77 5.69 9.47
CA SER A 65 -2.87 4.43 10.20
C SER A 65 -3.80 3.44 9.50
N ARG A 66 -4.96 3.92 9.01
CA ARG A 66 -5.90 3.06 8.28
C ARG A 66 -5.31 2.56 6.96
N ILE A 67 -4.60 3.43 6.24
CA ILE A 67 -3.95 3.03 5.00
C ILE A 67 -2.94 1.92 5.27
N GLU A 68 -2.10 2.09 6.28
CA GLU A 68 -1.05 1.12 6.60
C GLU A 68 -1.60 -0.22 7.06
N ARG A 69 -2.83 -0.24 7.55
CA ARG A 69 -3.49 -1.49 7.94
C ARG A 69 -4.30 -2.12 6.81
N GLY A 70 -4.29 -1.49 5.63
CA GLY A 70 -5.07 -1.98 4.51
C GLY A 70 -6.57 -1.82 4.69
N LYS A 71 -7.00 -0.88 5.55
CA LYS A 71 -8.40 -0.69 5.90
C LYS A 71 -9.06 0.45 5.16
N SER A 72 -8.34 1.13 4.29
CA SER A 72 -8.86 2.30 3.60
C SER A 72 -8.46 2.25 2.14
N ASP A 73 -9.41 2.54 1.27
CA ASP A 73 -9.08 2.81 -0.12
C ASP A 73 -8.30 4.13 -0.16
N ILE A 74 -7.38 4.24 -1.10
CA ILE A 74 -6.52 5.41 -1.17
C ILE A 74 -6.51 5.98 -2.58
N GLN A 75 -6.67 7.30 -2.66
CA GLN A 75 -6.50 8.00 -3.92
C GLN A 75 -5.03 8.01 -4.33
N ILE A 76 -4.78 7.83 -5.61
CA ILE A 76 -3.41 7.84 -6.15
C ILE A 76 -2.70 9.14 -5.82
N SER A 77 -3.42 10.28 -5.94
CA SER A 77 -2.82 11.58 -5.62
C SER A 77 -2.39 11.69 -4.17
N THR A 78 -3.16 11.12 -3.26
CA THR A 78 -2.81 11.10 -1.84
C THR A 78 -1.59 10.22 -1.60
N PHE A 79 -1.56 9.04 -2.19
CA PHE A 79 -0.44 8.13 -2.06
C PHE A 79 0.84 8.77 -2.61
N HIS A 80 0.75 9.39 -3.78
CA HIS A 80 1.86 10.12 -4.38
C HIS A 80 2.39 11.20 -3.44
N ARG A 81 1.50 11.97 -2.84
CA ARG A 81 1.90 13.04 -1.90
C ARG A 81 2.59 12.48 -0.67
N LEU A 82 2.06 11.38 -0.12
CA LEU A 82 2.66 10.76 1.06
C LEU A 82 4.09 10.27 0.76
N ILE A 83 4.29 9.66 -0.39
CA ILE A 83 5.59 9.11 -0.77
C ILE A 83 6.57 10.22 -1.15
N GLU A 84 6.15 11.12 -2.04
CA GLU A 84 7.09 12.08 -2.62
C GLU A 84 7.33 13.27 -1.69
N ILE A 85 6.29 13.88 -1.18
CA ILE A 85 6.44 15.04 -0.30
C ILE A 85 6.74 14.61 1.12
N GLY A 86 6.03 13.61 1.61
CA GLY A 86 6.19 13.17 3.00
C GLY A 86 7.48 12.43 3.27
N LEU A 87 7.87 11.54 2.38
CA LEU A 87 9.03 10.68 2.60
C LEU A 87 10.24 11.03 1.72
N GLY A 88 10.08 11.95 0.76
CA GLY A 88 11.17 12.32 -0.13
C GLY A 88 11.60 11.19 -1.05
N LYS A 89 10.71 10.27 -1.35
CA LYS A 89 10.98 9.14 -2.23
C LYS A 89 10.17 9.31 -3.52
N HIS A 90 10.49 8.53 -4.54
CA HIS A 90 9.75 8.57 -5.80
C HIS A 90 8.76 7.43 -5.88
N LEU A 91 7.55 7.74 -6.34
CA LEU A 91 6.52 6.75 -6.64
C LEU A 91 6.51 6.52 -8.13
N HIS A 92 6.76 5.27 -8.54
CA HIS A 92 6.66 4.86 -9.93
C HIS A 92 5.50 3.91 -10.10
N ILE A 93 4.68 4.19 -11.11
CA ILE A 93 3.55 3.32 -11.46
C ILE A 93 3.79 2.80 -12.85
N THR A 94 3.81 1.49 -13.00
CA THR A 94 4.08 0.84 -14.26
C THR A 94 2.87 0.02 -14.67
N ILE A 95 2.54 0.09 -15.94
CA ILE A 95 1.48 -0.74 -16.51
C ILE A 95 2.15 -1.77 -17.41
N GLU A 96 1.87 -3.03 -17.15
CA GLU A 96 2.43 -4.13 -17.91
C GLU A 96 1.29 -4.93 -18.54
N GLU A 97 1.57 -5.56 -19.67
CA GLU A 97 0.60 -6.45 -20.26
C GLU A 97 0.43 -7.70 -19.42
N SER A 98 -0.82 -8.14 -19.26
CA SER A 98 -1.09 -9.41 -18.58
C SER A 98 -0.65 -10.55 -19.46
N PRO A 99 -0.08 -11.60 -18.85
CA PRO A 99 0.30 -12.81 -19.59
C PRO A 99 -0.91 -13.53 -20.17
#